data_af98880cb5de9a17822a85f7fc402f30
#
_entry.id   af98880cb5de9a17822a85f7fc402f30
#
_cell.length_a   1.000
_cell.length_b   1.000
_cell.length_c   1.000
_cell.angle_alpha   90.00
_cell.angle_beta   90.00
_cell.angle_gamma   90.00
#
_symmetry.space_group_name_H-M   'P 1'
#
loop_
_entity.id
_entity.type
_entity.pdbx_description
1 polymer ?
#
loop_
_entity_poly.entity_id
_entity_poly.type
_entity_poly.pdbx_seq_one_letter_code
_entity_poly.pdbx_strand_id
1 'polypeptide(L)'
;MQGVVFGRSFRINWVSFIADFLLLGMAVGPLAAPFLAASGLLILPGIAEIIYFMGRHVCPQPEMGMMLASPFLMAVCMRCYGTVTGLLLTRLLLGVTGGKGFYWLHQYGWSGAALASVLMMAYPLELAAEILGWWSFNNYVVTLFGLVTGLAWGLFTMPLLHRSTQLTVNW
;
A
#
# COMPACT_ATOMS: atom_id res chain seq x y z
N MET A 1 1.60 -50.17 -5.78
CA MET A 1 0.59 -49.13 -5.48
C MET A 1 1.17 -48.20 -4.41
N GLN A 2 1.77 -47.10 -4.81
CA GLN A 2 2.34 -46.09 -3.87
C GLN A 2 1.28 -45.02 -3.64
N GLY A 3 0.75 -44.98 -2.42
CA GLY A 3 -0.19 -43.96 -2.00
C GLY A 3 0.49 -42.59 -1.91
N VAL A 4 0.06 -41.66 -2.76
CA VAL A 4 0.46 -40.26 -2.70
C VAL A 4 -0.20 -39.64 -1.47
N VAL A 5 0.56 -39.50 -0.41
CA VAL A 5 0.12 -38.78 0.81
C VAL A 5 0.20 -37.28 0.50
N PHE A 6 -0.95 -36.67 0.19
CA PHE A 6 -1.12 -35.22 0.09
C PHE A 6 -1.13 -34.60 1.50
N GLY A 7 0.01 -34.55 2.15
CA GLY A 7 0.22 -33.82 3.38
C GLY A 7 0.75 -32.40 3.09
N ARG A 8 -0.05 -31.54 2.45
CA ARG A 8 0.29 -30.12 2.34
C ARG A 8 0.04 -29.47 3.69
N SER A 9 1.04 -29.47 4.56
CA SER A 9 0.98 -28.69 5.79
C SER A 9 0.86 -27.21 5.41
N PHE A 10 -0.32 -26.64 5.58
CA PHE A 10 -0.63 -25.23 5.32
C PHE A 10 0.01 -24.40 6.45
N ARG A 11 1.32 -24.15 6.37
CA ARG A 11 1.98 -23.21 7.29
C ARG A 11 1.56 -21.82 6.89
N ILE A 12 0.58 -21.27 7.57
CA ILE A 12 0.19 -19.86 7.45
C ILE A 12 1.39 -19.02 7.84
N ASN A 13 1.92 -18.25 6.89
CA ASN A 13 2.93 -17.25 7.19
C ASN A 13 2.24 -16.04 7.84
N TRP A 14 2.27 -15.98 9.15
CA TRP A 14 1.65 -14.90 9.93
C TRP A 14 2.11 -13.50 9.49
N VAL A 15 3.38 -13.35 9.11
CA VAL A 15 3.92 -12.07 8.65
C VAL A 15 3.25 -11.65 7.34
N SER A 16 3.13 -12.58 6.39
CA SER A 16 2.44 -12.33 5.12
C SER A 16 0.95 -12.02 5.33
N PHE A 17 0.29 -12.78 6.21
CA PHE A 17 -1.12 -12.55 6.52
C PHE A 17 -1.37 -11.18 7.16
N ILE A 18 -0.55 -10.79 8.15
CA ILE A 18 -0.65 -9.47 8.80
C ILE A 18 -0.37 -8.36 7.79
N ALA A 19 0.66 -8.51 6.94
CA ALA A 19 0.99 -7.54 5.90
C ALA A 19 -0.17 -7.35 4.90
N ASP A 20 -0.79 -8.44 4.44
CA ASP A 20 -1.94 -8.40 3.54
C ASP A 20 -3.17 -7.77 4.21
N PHE A 21 -3.41 -8.08 5.48
CA PHE A 21 -4.51 -7.50 6.26
C PHE A 21 -4.33 -5.99 6.48
N LEU A 22 -3.12 -5.55 6.83
CA LEU A 22 -2.80 -4.13 6.98
C LEU A 22 -2.92 -3.38 5.65
N LEU A 23 -2.41 -3.96 4.57
CA LEU A 23 -2.50 -3.36 3.24
C LEU A 23 -3.96 -3.20 2.79
N LEU A 24 -4.79 -4.21 3.04
CA LEU A 24 -6.23 -4.15 2.75
C LEU A 24 -6.91 -3.06 3.59
N GLY A 25 -6.60 -2.99 4.88
CA GLY A 25 -7.12 -1.95 5.77
C GLY A 25 -6.72 -0.54 5.31
N MET A 26 -5.47 -0.35 4.90
CA MET A 26 -4.99 0.93 4.36
C MET A 26 -5.61 1.29 3.00
N ALA A 27 -5.99 0.31 2.19
CA ALA A 27 -6.65 0.55 0.92
C ALA A 27 -8.15 0.85 1.07
N VAL A 28 -8.85 0.09 1.90
CA VAL A 28 -10.31 0.19 2.06
C VAL A 28 -10.71 1.24 3.10
N GLY A 29 -9.96 1.35 4.21
CA GLY A 29 -10.28 2.22 5.33
C GLY A 29 -10.51 3.68 4.94
N PRO A 30 -9.56 4.34 4.26
CA PRO A 30 -9.72 5.75 3.87
C PRO A 30 -10.90 6.02 2.93
N LEU A 31 -11.26 5.05 2.07
CA LEU A 31 -12.43 5.13 1.21
C LEU A 31 -13.73 4.92 1.99
N ALA A 32 -13.74 4.00 2.94
CA ALA A 32 -14.93 3.66 3.73
C ALA A 32 -15.27 4.76 4.75
N ALA A 33 -14.28 5.47 5.29
CA ALA A 33 -14.45 6.44 6.37
C ALA A 33 -15.54 7.49 6.11
N PRO A 34 -15.62 8.17 4.93
CA PRO A 34 -16.67 9.15 4.64
C PRO A 34 -18.08 8.54 4.66
N PHE A 35 -18.22 7.32 4.14
CA PHE A 35 -19.51 6.63 4.10
C PHE A 35 -19.93 6.14 5.49
N LEU A 36 -18.98 5.66 6.31
CA LEU A 36 -19.23 5.29 7.68
C LEU A 36 -19.63 6.50 8.52
N ALA A 37 -18.97 7.65 8.33
CA ALA A 37 -19.31 8.89 9.00
C ALA A 37 -20.71 9.41 8.62
N ALA A 38 -21.08 9.25 7.34
CA ALA A 38 -22.38 9.70 6.82
C ALA A 38 -23.54 8.76 7.17
N SER A 39 -23.26 7.53 7.66
CA SER A 39 -24.29 6.49 7.82
C SER A 39 -25.32 6.72 8.91
N GLY A 40 -25.04 7.61 9.90
CA GLY A 40 -25.94 7.89 11.03
C GLY A 40 -26.21 6.74 12.00
N LEU A 41 -25.58 5.57 11.80
CA LEU A 41 -25.69 4.41 12.70
C LEU A 41 -24.74 4.58 13.88
N LEU A 42 -25.20 4.34 15.13
CA LEU A 42 -24.51 4.67 16.40
C LEU A 42 -23.03 4.22 16.48
N ILE A 43 -22.66 3.12 15.86
CA ILE A 43 -21.31 2.51 15.94
C ILE A 43 -20.41 2.94 14.80
N LEU A 44 -20.95 3.13 13.58
CA LEU A 44 -20.16 3.38 12.37
C LEU A 44 -19.41 4.73 12.39
N PRO A 45 -19.98 5.84 12.89
CA PRO A 45 -19.23 7.08 13.05
C PRO A 45 -18.00 6.94 13.98
N GLY A 46 -18.10 6.12 15.04
CA GLY A 46 -16.96 5.85 15.92
C GLY A 46 -15.83 5.12 15.21
N ILE A 47 -16.15 4.16 14.32
CA ILE A 47 -15.15 3.49 13.47
C ILE A 47 -14.55 4.50 12.49
N ALA A 48 -15.36 5.35 11.88
CA ALA A 48 -14.88 6.41 10.99
C ALA A 48 -13.92 7.36 11.70
N GLU A 49 -14.22 7.76 12.94
CA GLU A 49 -13.36 8.62 13.75
C GLU A 49 -11.98 8.01 14.00
N ILE A 50 -11.92 6.70 14.30
CA ILE A 50 -10.65 5.96 14.44
C ILE A 50 -9.86 6.00 13.13
N ILE A 51 -10.52 5.79 11.99
CA ILE A 51 -9.86 5.81 10.67
C ILE A 51 -9.34 7.22 10.37
N TYR A 52 -10.11 8.28 10.64
CA TYR A 52 -9.68 9.66 10.48
C TYR A 52 -8.54 10.02 11.43
N PHE A 53 -8.57 9.54 12.66
CA PHE A 53 -7.49 9.73 13.62
C PHE A 53 -6.19 9.11 13.11
N MET A 54 -6.22 7.86 12.64
CA MET A 54 -5.06 7.20 12.03
C MET A 54 -4.59 7.94 10.77
N GLY A 55 -5.52 8.35 9.91
CA GLY A 55 -5.23 9.11 8.69
C GLY A 55 -4.45 10.40 8.98
N ARG A 56 -4.87 11.16 9.97
CA ARG A 56 -4.19 12.40 10.39
C ARG A 56 -2.76 12.21 10.90
N HIS A 57 -2.43 11.03 11.44
CA HIS A 57 -1.08 10.74 11.92
C HIS A 57 -0.14 10.18 10.84
N VAL A 58 -0.70 9.63 9.75
CA VAL A 58 0.08 9.01 8.67
C VAL A 58 0.19 9.91 7.45
N CYS A 59 -0.84 10.72 7.20
CA CYS A 59 -0.89 11.59 6.02
C CYS A 59 -0.41 13.01 6.39
N PRO A 60 0.54 13.61 5.65
CA PRO A 60 1.01 14.98 5.91
C PRO A 60 -0.03 16.07 5.59
N GLN A 61 -0.99 15.78 4.73
CA GLN A 61 -2.03 16.71 4.27
C GLN A 61 -3.42 16.03 4.20
N PRO A 62 -3.99 15.59 5.33
CA PRO A 62 -5.27 14.87 5.33
C PRO A 62 -6.44 15.73 4.84
N GLU A 63 -6.35 17.06 4.97
CA GLU A 63 -7.34 18.04 4.50
C GLU A 63 -7.44 18.11 2.97
N MET A 64 -6.42 17.65 2.25
CA MET A 64 -6.39 17.55 0.78
C MET A 64 -7.00 16.23 0.26
N GLY A 65 -7.75 15.52 1.09
CA GLY A 65 -8.50 14.33 0.71
C GLY A 65 -9.61 14.65 -0.29
N MET A 66 -9.93 13.69 -1.15
CA MET A 66 -11.06 13.81 -2.09
C MET A 66 -12.40 13.74 -1.33
N MET A 67 -13.36 14.60 -1.68
CA MET A 67 -14.72 14.55 -1.14
C MET A 67 -15.46 13.37 -1.78
N LEU A 68 -15.83 12.38 -0.96
CA LEU A 68 -16.55 11.19 -1.41
C LEU A 68 -18.02 11.18 -0.93
N ALA A 69 -18.29 11.65 0.29
CA ALA A 69 -19.63 11.74 0.85
C ALA A 69 -19.78 13.11 1.54
N SER A 70 -20.44 14.05 0.91
CA SER A 70 -20.58 15.43 1.47
C SER A 70 -21.20 15.41 2.88
N PRO A 71 -20.63 16.09 3.88
CA PRO A 71 -19.45 16.98 3.82
C PRO A 71 -18.10 16.28 4.10
N PHE A 72 -18.06 14.94 4.12
CA PHE A 72 -16.90 14.16 4.56
C PHE A 72 -15.90 13.94 3.44
N LEU A 73 -14.63 14.26 3.74
CA LEU A 73 -13.47 13.99 2.88
C LEU A 73 -12.92 12.59 3.15
N MET A 74 -12.14 12.04 2.20
CA MET A 74 -11.36 10.84 2.40
C MET A 74 -10.34 11.03 3.54
N ALA A 75 -10.08 9.99 4.34
CA ALA A 75 -9.24 10.09 5.53
C ALA A 75 -7.75 10.36 5.25
N VAL A 76 -7.32 10.24 4.00
CA VAL A 76 -5.94 10.53 3.54
C VAL A 76 -5.97 11.27 2.20
N CYS A 77 -4.91 12.02 1.88
CA CYS A 77 -4.77 12.69 0.59
C CYS A 77 -4.55 11.69 -0.56
N MET A 78 -4.81 12.12 -1.79
CA MET A 78 -4.67 11.29 -2.99
C MET A 78 -3.22 10.82 -3.22
N ARG A 79 -2.21 11.54 -2.74
CA ARG A 79 -0.80 11.12 -2.78
C ARG A 79 -0.57 9.86 -1.95
N CYS A 80 -0.99 9.88 -0.68
CA CYS A 80 -0.89 8.70 0.20
C CYS A 80 -1.70 7.52 -0.33
N TYR A 81 -2.90 7.80 -0.85
CA TYR A 81 -3.74 6.76 -1.45
C TYR A 81 -3.11 6.16 -2.70
N GLY A 82 -2.46 6.96 -3.55
CA GLY A 82 -1.66 6.50 -4.69
C GLY A 82 -0.55 5.54 -4.26
N THR A 83 0.16 5.84 -3.16
CA THR A 83 1.20 4.96 -2.62
C THR A 83 0.63 3.61 -2.18
N VAL A 84 -0.48 3.59 -1.47
CA VAL A 84 -1.16 2.35 -1.07
C VAL A 84 -1.64 1.55 -2.29
N THR A 85 -2.17 2.23 -3.30
CA THR A 85 -2.58 1.61 -4.57
C THR A 85 -1.39 0.96 -5.29
N GLY A 86 -0.23 1.63 -5.33
CA GLY A 86 1.00 1.07 -5.88
C GLY A 86 1.46 -0.19 -5.16
N LEU A 87 1.41 -0.20 -3.82
CA LEU A 87 1.69 -1.38 -3.00
C LEU A 87 0.70 -2.52 -3.28
N LEU A 88 -0.59 -2.22 -3.41
CA LEU A 88 -1.61 -3.20 -3.73
C LEU A 88 -1.39 -3.83 -5.10
N LEU A 89 -1.06 -3.01 -6.12
CA LEU A 89 -0.75 -3.51 -7.46
C LEU A 89 0.47 -4.44 -7.46
N THR A 90 1.52 -4.10 -6.73
CA THR A 90 2.71 -4.97 -6.61
C THR A 90 2.40 -6.25 -5.85
N ARG A 91 1.51 -6.20 -4.85
CA ARG A 91 1.04 -7.39 -4.14
C ARG A 91 0.24 -8.32 -5.06
N LEU A 92 -0.67 -7.76 -5.87
CA LEU A 92 -1.41 -8.52 -6.88
C LEU A 92 -0.46 -9.12 -7.92
N LEU A 93 0.50 -8.34 -8.40
CA LEU A 93 1.53 -8.79 -9.33
C LEU A 93 2.33 -9.97 -8.75
N LEU A 94 2.70 -9.91 -7.47
CA LEU A 94 3.36 -11.00 -6.77
C LEU A 94 2.49 -12.28 -6.74
N GLY A 95 1.19 -12.13 -6.51
CA GLY A 95 0.22 -13.23 -6.51
C GLY A 95 0.14 -13.93 -7.88
N VAL A 96 0.14 -13.16 -8.97
CA VAL A 96 0.06 -13.69 -10.34
C VAL A 96 1.39 -14.30 -10.80
N THR A 97 2.51 -13.66 -10.49
CA THR A 97 3.84 -14.06 -11.03
C THR A 97 4.62 -14.98 -10.10
N GLY A 98 4.15 -15.18 -8.86
CA GLY A 98 4.85 -15.96 -7.85
C GLY A 98 6.25 -15.44 -7.53
N GLY A 99 6.50 -14.14 -7.73
CA GLY A 99 7.81 -13.52 -7.51
C GLY A 99 8.84 -13.78 -8.61
N LYS A 100 8.40 -14.34 -9.74
CA LYS A 100 9.26 -14.59 -10.90
C LYS A 100 9.18 -13.41 -11.88
N GLY A 101 10.32 -12.89 -12.30
CA GLY A 101 10.39 -11.78 -13.26
C GLY A 101 11.60 -10.88 -13.02
N PHE A 102 12.10 -10.26 -14.08
CA PHE A 102 13.27 -9.36 -14.03
C PHE A 102 12.96 -8.00 -13.39
N TYR A 103 11.69 -7.65 -13.24
CA TYR A 103 11.26 -6.36 -12.67
C TYR A 103 11.29 -6.32 -11.13
N TRP A 104 11.52 -7.46 -10.45
CA TRP A 104 11.64 -7.49 -9.01
C TRP A 104 12.97 -6.88 -8.54
N LEU A 105 12.93 -5.70 -7.94
CA LEU A 105 14.13 -4.94 -7.57
C LEU A 105 14.99 -5.62 -6.51
N HIS A 106 14.40 -6.42 -5.63
CA HIS A 106 15.13 -7.13 -4.57
C HIS A 106 16.21 -8.08 -5.09
N GLN A 107 16.05 -8.65 -6.32
CA GLN A 107 17.03 -9.58 -6.91
C GLN A 107 18.37 -8.91 -7.29
N TYR A 108 18.36 -7.59 -7.48
CA TYR A 108 19.55 -6.81 -7.81
C TYR A 108 20.32 -6.33 -6.57
N GLY A 109 19.92 -6.75 -5.35
CA GLY A 109 20.59 -6.39 -4.11
C GLY A 109 20.69 -4.88 -3.91
N TRP A 110 21.91 -4.35 -3.71
CA TRP A 110 22.15 -2.93 -3.46
C TRP A 110 21.72 -2.01 -4.60
N SER A 111 21.93 -2.39 -5.85
CA SER A 111 21.52 -1.59 -7.00
C SER A 111 19.98 -1.51 -7.12
N GLY A 112 19.28 -2.61 -6.80
CA GLY A 112 17.83 -2.60 -6.72
C GLY A 112 17.30 -1.73 -5.57
N ALA A 113 17.96 -1.77 -4.41
CA ALA A 113 17.62 -0.91 -3.28
C ALA A 113 17.86 0.58 -3.60
N ALA A 114 18.97 0.90 -4.25
CA ALA A 114 19.27 2.27 -4.68
C ALA A 114 18.24 2.79 -5.69
N LEU A 115 17.88 1.98 -6.70
CA LEU A 115 16.86 2.34 -7.68
C LEU A 115 15.49 2.53 -7.01
N ALA A 116 15.09 1.62 -6.11
CA ALA A 116 13.85 1.78 -5.35
C ALA A 116 13.85 3.08 -4.54
N SER A 117 14.96 3.40 -3.84
CA SER A 117 15.09 4.63 -3.06
C SER A 117 14.99 5.89 -3.93
N VAL A 118 15.63 5.91 -5.10
CA VAL A 118 15.53 7.04 -6.05
C VAL A 118 14.09 7.23 -6.52
N LEU A 119 13.39 6.16 -6.87
CA LEU A 119 11.99 6.24 -7.29
C LEU A 119 11.06 6.66 -6.14
N MET A 120 11.38 6.24 -4.90
CA MET A 120 10.63 6.65 -3.72
C MET A 120 10.79 8.14 -3.41
N MET A 121 11.89 8.79 -3.84
CA MET A 121 12.06 10.23 -3.71
C MET A 121 11.05 11.04 -4.53
N ALA A 122 10.32 10.41 -5.45
CA ALA A 122 9.25 11.07 -6.21
C ALA A 122 8.20 11.71 -5.29
N TYR A 123 7.81 11.02 -4.21
CA TYR A 123 6.85 11.52 -3.23
C TYR A 123 7.34 12.77 -2.48
N PRO A 124 8.48 12.73 -1.76
CA PRO A 124 8.93 13.90 -1.01
C PRO A 124 9.36 15.08 -1.92
N LEU A 125 9.86 14.81 -3.13
CA LEU A 125 10.19 15.87 -4.08
C LEU A 125 8.94 16.61 -4.58
N GLU A 126 7.89 15.88 -4.91
CA GLU A 126 6.60 16.46 -5.31
C GLU A 126 6.00 17.28 -4.16
N LEU A 127 5.98 16.72 -2.94
CA LEU A 127 5.49 17.42 -1.75
C LEU A 127 6.29 18.72 -1.47
N ALA A 128 7.62 18.66 -1.60
CA ALA A 128 8.47 19.82 -1.42
C ALA A 128 8.21 20.89 -2.49
N ALA A 129 8.04 20.49 -3.75
CA ALA A 129 7.73 21.41 -4.86
C ALA A 129 6.37 22.12 -4.64
N GLU A 130 5.39 21.42 -4.12
CA GLU A 130 4.08 22.00 -3.76
C GLU A 130 4.22 23.01 -2.59
N ILE A 131 4.91 22.64 -1.49
CA ILE A 131 5.13 23.51 -0.34
C ILE A 131 5.91 24.78 -0.73
N LEU A 132 6.88 24.65 -1.64
CA LEU A 132 7.65 25.77 -2.18
C LEU A 132 6.86 26.63 -3.18
N GLY A 133 5.63 26.24 -3.53
CA GLY A 133 4.77 26.98 -4.43
C GLY A 133 5.18 26.91 -5.91
N TRP A 134 5.99 25.91 -6.29
CA TRP A 134 6.41 25.73 -7.68
C TRP A 134 5.27 25.27 -8.58
N TRP A 135 4.28 24.57 -8.02
CA TRP A 135 3.02 24.23 -8.69
C TRP A 135 1.84 24.16 -7.71
N SER A 136 0.63 24.22 -8.26
CA SER A 136 -0.61 24.05 -7.51
C SER A 136 -0.95 22.57 -7.33
N PHE A 137 -1.58 22.23 -6.21
CA PHE A 137 -2.08 20.91 -5.91
C PHE A 137 -3.04 20.41 -7.01
N ASN A 138 -2.76 19.22 -7.53
CA ASN A 138 -3.60 18.54 -8.50
C ASN A 138 -3.72 17.06 -8.14
N ASN A 139 -4.93 16.59 -7.83
CA ASN A 139 -5.21 15.22 -7.39
C ASN A 139 -4.64 14.15 -8.34
N TYR A 140 -4.68 14.37 -9.65
CA TYR A 140 -4.18 13.40 -10.63
C TYR A 140 -2.65 13.31 -10.58
N VAL A 141 -1.98 14.45 -10.54
CA VAL A 141 -0.51 14.53 -10.52
C VAL A 141 0.03 13.90 -9.23
N VAL A 142 -0.49 14.33 -8.08
CA VAL A 142 -0.03 13.82 -6.77
C VAL A 142 -0.30 12.33 -6.60
N THR A 143 -1.40 11.80 -7.20
CA THR A 143 -1.70 10.37 -7.19
C THR A 143 -0.66 9.58 -7.97
N LEU A 144 -0.22 10.09 -9.13
CA LEU A 144 0.81 9.41 -9.94
C LEU A 144 2.16 9.36 -9.21
N PHE A 145 2.59 10.45 -8.57
CA PHE A 145 3.81 10.45 -7.77
C PHE A 145 3.73 9.47 -6.59
N GLY A 146 2.58 9.44 -5.91
CA GLY A 146 2.30 8.43 -4.88
C GLY A 146 2.36 7.01 -5.43
N LEU A 147 1.73 6.76 -6.59
CA LEU A 147 1.72 5.45 -7.24
C LEU A 147 3.14 4.97 -7.57
N VAL A 148 3.97 5.82 -8.17
CA VAL A 148 5.39 5.50 -8.48
C VAL A 148 6.13 5.11 -7.22
N THR A 149 5.98 5.88 -6.15
CA THR A 149 6.58 5.58 -4.84
C THR A 149 6.12 4.23 -4.30
N GLY A 150 4.81 3.96 -4.34
CA GLY A 150 4.23 2.70 -3.89
C GLY A 150 4.69 1.49 -4.71
N LEU A 151 4.77 1.64 -6.03
CA LEU A 151 5.30 0.61 -6.92
C LEU A 151 6.77 0.32 -6.63
N ALA A 152 7.61 1.35 -6.48
CA ALA A 152 9.03 1.21 -6.18
C ALA A 152 9.26 0.47 -4.85
N TRP A 153 8.55 0.88 -3.81
CA TRP A 153 8.58 0.20 -2.51
C TRP A 153 8.11 -1.24 -2.63
N GLY A 154 6.96 -1.46 -3.26
CA GLY A 154 6.36 -2.79 -3.39
C GLY A 154 7.22 -3.76 -4.19
N LEU A 155 7.82 -3.34 -5.32
CA LEU A 155 8.70 -4.18 -6.14
C LEU A 155 9.97 -4.61 -5.39
N PHE A 156 10.39 -3.86 -4.39
CA PHE A 156 11.52 -4.21 -3.54
C PHE A 156 11.09 -5.07 -2.33
N THR A 157 10.06 -4.66 -1.59
CA THR A 157 9.72 -5.22 -0.29
C THR A 157 8.77 -6.42 -0.34
N MET A 158 7.81 -6.46 -1.30
CA MET A 158 6.81 -7.53 -1.33
C MET A 158 7.41 -8.93 -1.47
N PRO A 159 8.41 -9.18 -2.35
CA PRO A 159 9.04 -10.50 -2.42
C PRO A 159 9.78 -10.87 -1.14
N LEU A 160 10.33 -9.89 -0.41
CA LEU A 160 11.03 -10.13 0.87
C LEU A 160 10.05 -10.54 1.97
N LEU A 161 8.92 -9.86 2.08
CA LEU A 161 7.88 -10.15 3.08
C LEU A 161 7.23 -11.53 2.87
N HIS A 162 7.10 -11.96 1.59
CA HIS A 162 6.42 -13.20 1.24
C HIS A 162 7.38 -14.36 0.93
N ARG A 163 8.69 -14.18 1.12
CA ARG A 163 9.75 -15.16 0.79
C ARG A 163 9.82 -16.38 1.73
N SER A 164 9.19 -16.36 2.87
CA SER A 164 9.42 -17.34 3.96
C SER A 164 8.87 -18.75 3.71
N THR A 165 8.28 -19.05 2.55
CA THR A 165 7.67 -20.38 2.30
C THR A 165 8.53 -21.29 1.41
N GLN A 166 9.61 -20.79 0.81
CA GLN A 166 10.39 -21.54 -0.20
C GLN A 166 11.73 -22.11 0.28
N LEU A 167 12.15 -21.85 1.53
CA LEU A 167 13.49 -22.24 2.01
C LEU A 167 13.59 -23.63 2.67
N THR A 168 12.55 -24.47 2.59
CA THR A 168 12.58 -25.80 3.23
C THR A 168 12.43 -26.97 2.26
N VAL A 169 12.70 -26.80 0.98
CA VAL A 169 12.70 -27.92 0.04
C VAL A 169 13.97 -27.88 -0.81
N ASN A 170 15.12 -28.15 -0.20
CA ASN A 170 16.30 -28.65 -0.86
C ASN A 170 17.01 -29.58 0.12
N TRP A 171 16.63 -30.85 0.08
CA TRP A 171 17.44 -32.01 0.46
C TRP A 171 17.34 -33.01 -0.66
#